data_1a3c9cfc8a140c51a21a67e78bebfce3
#
_entry.id   1a3c9cfc8a140c51a21a67e78bebfce3
#
_cell.length_a   1.000
_cell.length_b   1.000
_cell.length_c   1.000
_cell.angle_alpha   90.00
_cell.angle_beta   90.00
_cell.angle_gamma   90.00
#
_symmetry.space_group_name_H-M   'P 1'
#
loop_
_entity.id
_entity.type
_entity.pdbx_description
1 polymer ?
#
loop_
_entity_poly.entity_id
_entity_poly.type
_entity_poly.pdbx_seq_one_letter_code
_entity_poly.pdbx_strand_id
1 'polypeptide(L)'
;MTSISSYKNKNVGILGAGLSGIAAAKILVSSKANIYIFDDKKDKPDFINDNCWKNYKLWPWETLTALVVSPGIPINAKKKHLAIKL
;
A
#
# COMPACT_ATOMS: atom_id res chain seq x y z
N MET A 1 13.51 4.36 -15.46
CA MET A 1 13.60 3.34 -14.46
C MET A 1 12.27 3.00 -13.84
N THR A 2 11.94 1.76 -13.77
CA THR A 2 10.60 1.37 -13.38
C THR A 2 10.56 0.44 -12.17
N SER A 3 11.70 0.02 -11.67
CA SER A 3 11.71 -0.90 -10.55
C SER A 3 12.53 -0.37 -9.39
N ILE A 4 12.17 -0.82 -8.19
CA ILE A 4 12.87 -0.45 -6.96
C ILE A 4 13.40 -1.74 -6.37
N SER A 5 14.57 -2.15 -6.82
CA SER A 5 15.11 -3.46 -6.45
C SER A 5 15.38 -3.59 -4.95
N SER A 6 15.55 -2.47 -4.25
CA SER A 6 15.76 -2.49 -2.80
C SER A 6 14.54 -3.01 -2.04
N TYR A 7 13.37 -3.04 -2.67
CA TYR A 7 12.16 -3.56 -2.03
C TYR A 7 11.81 -4.98 -2.43
N LYS A 8 12.67 -5.63 -3.21
CA LYS A 8 12.43 -7.02 -3.59
C LYS A 8 12.25 -7.87 -2.33
N ASN A 9 11.15 -8.65 -2.31
CA ASN A 9 10.77 -9.51 -1.19
C ASN A 9 10.48 -8.75 0.12
N LYS A 10 10.38 -7.43 0.07
CA LYS A 10 10.01 -6.64 1.25
C LYS A 10 8.51 -6.42 1.28
N ASN A 11 7.97 -6.26 2.47
CA ASN A 11 6.55 -5.99 2.66
C ASN A 11 6.32 -4.49 2.66
N VAL A 12 5.42 -4.03 1.79
CA VAL A 12 5.10 -2.60 1.66
C VAL A 12 3.60 -2.43 1.73
N GLY A 13 3.14 -1.54 2.60
CA GLY A 13 1.74 -1.19 2.69
C GLY A 13 1.45 0.06 1.85
N ILE A 14 0.31 0.06 1.17
CA ILE A 14 -0.14 1.20 0.38
C ILE A 14 -1.53 1.59 0.86
N LEU A 15 -1.65 2.74 1.47
CA LEU A 15 -2.92 3.23 1.98
C LEU A 15 -3.50 4.23 0.98
N GLY A 16 -4.55 3.81 0.29
CA GLY A 16 -5.18 4.58 -0.75
C GLY A 16 -4.91 4.01 -2.14
N ALA A 17 -5.95 3.94 -2.97
CA ALA A 17 -5.88 3.39 -4.33
C ALA A 17 -6.22 4.45 -5.38
N GLY A 18 -5.89 5.70 -5.12
CA GLY A 18 -5.96 6.76 -6.10
C GLY A 18 -4.78 6.69 -7.06
N LEU A 19 -4.57 7.74 -7.86
CA LEU A 19 -3.52 7.73 -8.87
C LEU A 19 -2.14 7.46 -8.29
N SER A 20 -1.79 8.10 -7.18
CA SER A 20 -0.49 7.91 -6.56
C SER A 20 -0.30 6.51 -6.00
N GLY A 21 -1.32 5.99 -5.33
CA GLY A 21 -1.25 4.64 -4.79
C GLY A 21 -1.15 3.58 -5.87
N ILE A 22 -1.91 3.73 -6.94
CA ILE A 22 -1.87 2.81 -8.07
C ILE A 22 -0.50 2.86 -8.75
N ALA A 23 0.05 4.06 -8.94
CA ALA A 23 1.37 4.20 -9.55
C ALA A 23 2.45 3.52 -8.71
N ALA A 24 2.40 3.71 -7.39
CA ALA A 24 3.33 3.06 -6.49
C ALA A 24 3.17 1.54 -6.53
N ALA A 25 1.93 1.07 -6.55
CA ALA A 25 1.67 -0.36 -6.61
C ALA A 25 2.26 -1.01 -7.86
N LYS A 26 2.12 -0.35 -9.01
CA LYS A 26 2.65 -0.87 -10.26
C LYS A 26 4.18 -1.01 -10.20
N ILE A 27 4.84 -0.01 -9.68
CA ILE A 27 6.30 -0.04 -9.55
C ILE A 27 6.72 -1.15 -8.58
N LEU A 28 6.07 -1.24 -7.44
CA LEU A 28 6.43 -2.21 -6.43
C LEU A 28 6.14 -3.64 -6.85
N VAL A 29 5.06 -3.87 -7.57
CA VAL A 29 4.77 -5.20 -8.12
C VAL A 29 5.86 -5.60 -9.11
N SER A 30 6.25 -4.70 -9.99
CA SER A 30 7.31 -5.01 -10.95
C SER A 30 8.67 -5.20 -10.28
N SER A 31 8.85 -4.66 -9.09
CA SER A 31 10.06 -4.83 -8.29
C SER A 31 10.03 -6.09 -7.43
N LYS A 32 8.97 -6.86 -7.52
CA LYS A 32 8.76 -8.10 -6.76
C LYS A 32 8.66 -7.88 -5.26
N ALA A 33 8.19 -6.71 -4.85
CA ALA A 33 7.84 -6.47 -3.46
C ALA A 33 6.53 -7.18 -3.13
N ASN A 34 6.33 -7.47 -1.86
CA ASN A 34 5.07 -7.98 -1.36
C ASN A 34 4.23 -6.79 -0.93
N ILE A 35 3.18 -6.47 -1.69
CA ILE A 35 2.38 -5.30 -1.37
C ILE A 35 1.07 -5.66 -0.68
N TYR A 36 0.64 -4.76 0.18
CA TYR A 36 -0.65 -4.79 0.83
C TYR A 36 -1.29 -3.44 0.57
N ILE A 37 -2.44 -3.42 -0.07
CA ILE A 37 -3.06 -2.17 -0.50
C ILE A 37 -4.53 -2.17 -0.12
N PHE A 38 -5.04 -1.03 0.32
CA PHE A 38 -6.44 -0.90 0.60
C PHE A 38 -6.89 0.56 0.46
N ASP A 39 -8.17 0.74 0.14
CA ASP A 39 -8.81 2.04 0.07
C ASP A 39 -10.24 1.89 0.58
N ASP A 40 -10.63 2.75 1.52
CA ASP A 40 -11.97 2.69 2.10
C ASP A 40 -13.06 3.05 1.09
N LYS A 41 -12.71 3.79 0.04
CA LYS A 41 -13.69 4.36 -0.89
C LYS A 41 -13.61 3.82 -2.30
N LYS A 42 -12.57 3.07 -2.62
CA LYS A 42 -12.35 2.58 -3.98
C LYS A 42 -12.28 1.07 -4.02
N ASP A 43 -12.67 0.51 -5.15
CA ASP A 43 -12.61 -0.91 -5.35
C ASP A 43 -11.20 -1.36 -5.74
N LYS A 44 -10.94 -2.64 -5.58
CA LYS A 44 -9.66 -3.22 -5.94
C LYS A 44 -9.41 -3.04 -7.44
N PRO A 45 -8.25 -2.49 -7.84
CA PRO A 45 -7.86 -2.46 -9.26
C PRO A 45 -7.68 -3.87 -9.81
N ASP A 46 -7.94 -4.02 -11.11
CA ASP A 46 -7.89 -5.34 -11.75
C ASP A 46 -6.52 -5.99 -11.68
N PHE A 47 -5.45 -5.20 -11.76
CA PHE A 47 -4.10 -5.75 -11.74
C PHE A 47 -3.62 -6.16 -10.35
N ILE A 48 -4.37 -5.83 -9.30
CA ILE A 48 -4.03 -6.17 -7.94
C ILE A 48 -4.60 -7.54 -7.59
N ASN A 49 -3.75 -8.41 -7.09
CA ASN A 49 -4.14 -9.74 -6.64
C ASN A 49 -5.04 -9.62 -5.40
N ASP A 50 -6.02 -10.50 -5.30
CA ASP A 50 -6.91 -10.51 -4.14
C ASP A 50 -6.15 -10.67 -2.82
N ASN A 51 -5.05 -11.39 -2.84
CA ASN A 51 -4.22 -11.57 -1.64
C ASN A 51 -3.56 -10.27 -1.18
N CYS A 52 -3.42 -9.30 -2.07
CA CYS A 52 -2.82 -8.01 -1.74
C CYS A 52 -3.86 -6.99 -1.29
N TRP A 53 -5.11 -7.18 -1.63
CA TRP A 53 -6.19 -6.26 -1.29
C TRP A 53 -6.81 -6.67 0.04
N LYS A 54 -6.24 -6.17 1.13
CA LYS A 54 -6.69 -6.50 2.48
C LYS A 54 -6.88 -5.24 3.27
N ASN A 55 -7.88 -5.22 4.11
CA ASN A 55 -8.07 -4.14 5.06
C ASN A 55 -6.78 -3.96 5.86
N TYR A 56 -6.40 -2.71 6.10
CA TYR A 56 -5.15 -2.39 6.79
C TYR A 56 -5.05 -3.04 8.17
N LYS A 57 -6.16 -3.38 8.79
CA LYS A 57 -6.15 -4.06 10.08
C LYS A 57 -5.54 -5.46 10.00
N LEU A 58 -5.52 -6.04 8.80
CA LEU A 58 -5.00 -7.39 8.57
C LEU A 58 -3.57 -7.40 8.05
N TRP A 59 -2.95 -6.23 7.87
CA TRP A 59 -1.61 -6.14 7.34
C TRP A 59 -0.57 -6.59 8.37
N PRO A 60 0.57 -7.15 7.92
CA PRO A 60 1.63 -7.56 8.84
C PRO A 60 2.49 -6.36 9.25
N TRP A 61 1.94 -5.49 10.08
CA TRP A 61 2.55 -4.22 10.45
C TRP A 61 3.97 -4.37 11.00
N GLU A 62 4.23 -5.43 11.74
CA GLU A 62 5.55 -5.65 12.34
C GLU A 62 6.62 -5.92 11.31
N THR A 63 6.24 -6.36 10.12
CA THR A 63 7.19 -6.70 9.07
C THR A 63 7.17 -5.73 7.89
N LEU A 64 6.37 -4.68 7.96
CA LEU A 64 6.33 -3.69 6.89
C LEU A 64 7.65 -2.92 6.85
N THR A 65 8.24 -2.87 5.67
CA THR A 65 9.46 -2.09 5.43
C THR A 65 9.11 -0.63 5.17
N ALA A 66 7.97 -0.38 4.54
CA ALA A 66 7.56 0.98 4.18
C ALA A 66 6.04 1.07 4.10
N LEU A 67 5.55 2.29 4.25
CA LEU A 67 4.14 2.60 4.09
C LEU A 67 4.02 3.76 3.12
N VAL A 68 3.27 3.56 2.05
CA VAL A 68 2.94 4.61 1.10
C VAL A 68 1.54 5.09 1.41
N VAL A 69 1.40 6.40 1.62
CA VAL A 69 0.10 7.00 1.95
C VAL A 69 -0.30 7.95 0.82
N SER A 70 -1.51 7.75 0.29
CA SER A 70 -2.03 8.60 -0.76
C SER A 70 -2.15 10.06 -0.29
N PRO A 71 -1.75 11.04 -1.10
CA PRO A 71 -1.90 12.45 -0.74
C PRO A 71 -3.35 12.86 -0.47
N GLY A 72 -4.30 12.13 -1.02
CA GLY A 72 -5.71 12.42 -0.82
C GLY A 72 -6.24 12.07 0.57
N ILE A 73 -5.43 11.41 1.40
CA ILE A 73 -5.83 11.06 2.75
C ILE A 73 -5.38 12.15 3.71
N PRO A 74 -6.29 12.90 4.34
CA PRO A 74 -5.91 13.98 5.26
C PRO A 74 -5.13 13.45 6.46
N ILE A 75 -4.12 14.19 6.89
CA ILE A 75 -3.30 13.80 8.04
C ILE A 75 -4.14 13.64 9.29
N ASN A 76 -5.11 14.51 9.50
CA ASN A 76 -5.97 14.43 10.68
C ASN A 76 -6.82 13.16 10.67
N ALA A 77 -7.30 12.76 9.50
CA ALA A 77 -8.02 11.51 9.36
C ALA A 77 -7.08 10.32 9.54
N LYS A 78 -5.83 10.46 9.10
CA LYS A 78 -4.83 9.40 9.24
C LYS A 78 -4.60 9.03 10.69
N LYS A 79 -4.67 9.98 11.61
CA LYS A 79 -4.46 9.71 13.02
C LYS A 79 -5.47 8.73 13.58
N LYS A 80 -6.61 8.59 12.93
CA LYS A 80 -7.67 7.69 13.36
C LYS A 80 -7.52 6.30 12.78
N HIS A 81 -6.65 6.11 11.79
CA HIS A 81 -6.38 4.80 11.23
C HIS A 81 -5.35 4.07 12.06
N LEU A 82 -5.55 2.77 12.25
CA LEU A 82 -4.56 1.95 12.94
C LEU A 82 -3.21 2.01 12.25
N ALA A 83 -3.23 2.17 10.92
CA ALA A 83 -2.03 2.23 10.11
C ALA A 83 -1.08 3.35 10.51
N ILE A 84 -1.58 4.41 11.10
CA ILE A 84 -0.81 5.62 11.35
C ILE A 84 -0.34 5.72 12.80
N LYS A 85 -0.67 4.75 13.59
CA LYS A 85 -0.19 4.69 14.97
C LYS A 85 1.17 4.02 15.12
N LEU A 86 1.79 3.69 14.02
CA LEU A 86 3.11 3.05 14.02
C LEU A 86 4.24 4.04 14.32
#